data_7815e17de80691112d0caf556bfbb4ed
#
_entry.id   7815e17de80691112d0caf556bfbb4ed
#
_cell.length_a   1.000
_cell.length_b   1.000
_cell.length_c   1.000
_cell.angle_alpha   90.00
_cell.angle_beta   90.00
_cell.angle_gamma   90.00
#
_symmetry.space_group_name_H-M   'P 1'
#
loop_
_entity.id
_entity.type
_entity.pdbx_description
1 polymer ?
#
loop_
_entity_poly.entity_id
_entity_poly.type
_entity_poly.pdbx_seq_one_letter_code
_entity_poly.pdbx_strand_id
1 'polypeptide(L)'
;MTKKKSEEDFEETEELVVEVADTEDLTIDDLPGVGPATAEKLREAGFDDLMAIGVMTPADLADQAELGEAVSARIINGARKMASIGGFLSGMDILEKRREVLKLTSGCQSIDELLGGGFETKSITELYGEFGSGKTQFSHQLAVNAMLPLKEGGLSDEDDPAHVFFIDTEDTFRPERIRQMAAAKGLNPDVVLERCHVARAYNSAHQMLLVDEVKKAASGINVKMIVVDSVISHFRAEFVGRGMLANRQQKLNRHLKELKQLSDVNNAVVLICNQVMSKPDAMWGDPTKAVGGHIISHASAFRIYLRKAKAGRRIARLVDSPNLPEGEAVFSVIEDGLTD
;
A
#
# COMPACT_ATOMS: atom_id res chain seq x y z
N MET A 1 -51.93 2.93 56.81
CA MET A 1 -50.61 3.39 57.30
C MET A 1 -49.61 3.16 56.19
N THR A 2 -49.38 4.19 55.35
CA THR A 2 -48.21 5.10 55.38
C THR A 2 -46.88 4.34 55.26
N LYS A 3 -46.16 4.45 54.13
CA LYS A 3 -45.31 5.57 53.81
C LYS A 3 -44.77 5.50 52.38
N LYS A 4 -44.87 6.64 51.70
CA LYS A 4 -44.03 7.15 50.61
C LYS A 4 -42.56 7.16 50.98
N LYS A 5 -41.67 6.95 49.98
CA LYS A 5 -40.36 7.61 49.75
C LYS A 5 -39.61 6.76 48.73
N SER A 6 -38.91 7.25 47.80
CA SER A 6 -38.64 8.61 47.25
C SER A 6 -37.98 8.37 45.88
N GLU A 7 -38.38 9.14 44.91
CA GLU A 7 -37.61 9.49 43.74
C GLU A 7 -36.38 10.22 44.24
N GLU A 8 -35.18 9.78 43.83
CA GLU A 8 -33.97 10.56 43.92
C GLU A 8 -33.02 10.18 42.78
N ASP A 9 -32.77 11.14 41.93
CA ASP A 9 -31.53 11.47 41.24
C ASP A 9 -30.94 10.44 40.25
N PHE A 10 -31.40 10.46 39.04
CA PHE A 10 -30.57 10.26 37.90
C PHE A 10 -29.84 11.57 37.64
N GLU A 11 -28.58 11.65 38.08
CA GLU A 11 -27.63 12.66 37.64
C GLU A 11 -27.47 12.57 36.11
N GLU A 12 -27.78 13.66 35.42
CA GLU A 12 -27.42 13.92 34.07
C GLU A 12 -25.88 13.82 33.97
N THR A 13 -25.39 12.74 33.39
CA THR A 13 -24.03 12.72 32.88
C THR A 13 -24.00 13.64 31.67
N GLU A 14 -23.43 14.83 31.86
CA GLU A 14 -23.01 15.70 30.76
C GLU A 14 -22.20 14.85 29.77
N GLU A 15 -22.78 14.59 28.59
CA GLU A 15 -22.03 14.17 27.43
C GLU A 15 -21.01 15.26 27.14
N LEU A 16 -19.74 14.95 27.44
CA LEU A 16 -18.61 15.68 26.92
C LEU A 16 -18.62 15.49 25.39
N VAL A 17 -19.35 16.34 24.70
CA VAL A 17 -19.18 16.56 23.27
C VAL A 17 -17.80 17.14 23.11
N VAL A 18 -16.82 16.29 22.87
CA VAL A 18 -15.54 16.73 22.37
C VAL A 18 -15.82 17.20 20.95
N GLU A 19 -15.89 18.53 20.76
CA GLU A 19 -15.82 19.13 19.44
C GLU A 19 -14.58 18.57 18.77
N VAL A 20 -14.77 17.71 17.79
CA VAL A 20 -13.72 17.33 16.85
C VAL A 20 -13.46 18.57 16.03
N ALA A 21 -12.46 19.35 16.42
CA ALA A 21 -11.97 20.44 15.60
C ALA A 21 -11.57 19.85 14.23
N ASP A 22 -12.03 20.51 13.17
CA ASP A 22 -11.64 20.19 11.80
C ASP A 22 -10.11 20.14 11.73
N THR A 23 -9.55 18.96 11.53
CA THR A 23 -8.11 18.72 11.46
C THR A 23 -7.55 19.00 10.06
N GLU A 24 -8.39 19.44 9.12
CA GLU A 24 -8.02 19.63 7.71
C GLU A 24 -7.05 20.80 7.45
N ASP A 25 -6.85 21.71 8.42
CA ASP A 25 -5.98 22.89 8.26
C ASP A 25 -4.68 22.84 9.06
N LEU A 26 -4.40 21.77 9.83
CA LEU A 26 -3.20 21.71 10.68
C LEU A 26 -2.00 21.18 9.91
N THR A 27 -0.94 22.00 9.89
CA THR A 27 0.31 21.72 9.18
C THR A 27 1.47 21.42 10.13
N ILE A 28 2.61 21.01 9.60
CA ILE A 28 3.83 20.81 10.41
C ILE A 28 4.35 22.09 11.06
N ASP A 29 4.02 23.24 10.50
CA ASP A 29 4.41 24.55 11.06
C ASP A 29 3.68 24.85 12.37
N ASP A 30 2.53 24.23 12.60
CA ASP A 30 1.73 24.38 13.81
C ASP A 30 2.22 23.48 14.96
N LEU A 31 3.20 22.61 14.71
CA LEU A 31 3.73 21.68 15.70
C LEU A 31 4.49 22.38 16.83
N PRO A 32 4.19 22.06 18.08
CA PRO A 32 4.89 22.63 19.22
C PRO A 32 6.40 22.34 19.18
N GLY A 33 7.21 23.39 19.08
CA GLY A 33 8.68 23.29 19.05
C GLY A 33 9.26 23.08 17.66
N VAL A 34 8.46 23.20 16.61
CA VAL A 34 8.92 23.27 15.22
C VAL A 34 9.02 24.75 14.83
N GLY A 35 10.24 25.21 14.58
CA GLY A 35 10.51 26.52 13.97
C GLY A 35 10.79 26.36 12.48
N PRO A 36 10.92 27.47 11.72
CA PRO A 36 11.08 27.44 10.26
C PRO A 36 12.20 26.49 9.77
N ALA A 37 13.36 26.53 10.43
CA ALA A 37 14.48 25.65 10.08
C ALA A 37 14.22 24.16 10.36
N THR A 38 13.40 23.85 11.37
CA THR A 38 13.01 22.46 11.67
C THR A 38 11.94 21.99 10.70
N ALA A 39 10.99 22.86 10.35
CA ALA A 39 9.97 22.57 9.36
C ALA A 39 10.59 22.29 7.98
N GLU A 40 11.61 23.08 7.58
CA GLU A 40 12.36 22.87 6.35
C GLU A 40 13.06 21.49 6.33
N LYS A 41 13.76 21.12 7.40
CA LYS A 41 14.38 19.79 7.54
C LYS A 41 13.38 18.65 7.47
N LEU A 42 12.20 18.82 8.07
CA LEU A 42 11.13 17.83 8.00
C LEU A 42 10.62 17.66 6.55
N ARG A 43 10.41 18.77 5.83
CA ARG A 43 10.00 18.75 4.42
C ARG A 43 11.07 18.14 3.51
N GLU A 44 12.33 18.51 3.69
CA GLU A 44 13.45 17.93 2.95
C GLU A 44 13.56 16.42 3.18
N ALA A 45 13.21 15.93 4.38
CA ALA A 45 13.11 14.51 4.70
C ALA A 45 11.79 13.86 4.22
N GLY A 46 10.90 14.63 3.53
CA GLY A 46 9.63 14.14 2.99
C GLY A 46 8.52 13.96 4.04
N PHE A 47 8.56 14.78 5.11
CA PHE A 47 7.51 14.80 6.15
C PHE A 47 6.70 16.09 6.03
N ASP A 48 5.62 16.06 5.26
CA ASP A 48 4.70 17.20 5.08
C ASP A 48 3.41 17.05 5.88
N ASP A 49 3.16 15.83 6.41
CA ASP A 49 1.92 15.47 7.11
C ASP A 49 2.17 15.08 8.56
N LEU A 50 1.28 15.53 9.45
CA LEU A 50 1.31 15.21 10.88
C LEU A 50 1.18 13.72 11.16
N MET A 51 0.42 12.98 10.34
CA MET A 51 0.23 11.55 10.47
C MET A 51 1.56 10.82 10.19
N ALA A 52 2.26 11.20 9.13
CA ALA A 52 3.55 10.62 8.78
C ALA A 52 4.58 10.78 9.92
N ILE A 53 4.61 11.96 10.54
CA ILE A 53 5.48 12.25 11.70
C ILE A 53 5.01 11.46 12.92
N GLY A 54 3.73 11.46 13.22
CA GLY A 54 3.15 10.88 14.43
C GLY A 54 3.36 9.38 14.58
N VAL A 55 3.52 8.65 13.47
CA VAL A 55 3.76 7.20 13.46
C VAL A 55 5.23 6.81 13.51
N MET A 56 6.16 7.78 13.40
CA MET A 56 7.60 7.54 13.45
C MET A 56 8.08 7.17 14.86
N THR A 57 9.24 6.52 14.92
CA THR A 57 10.01 6.43 16.19
C THR A 57 10.93 7.65 16.33
N PRO A 58 11.27 8.08 17.56
CA PRO A 58 12.17 9.19 17.77
C PRO A 58 13.54 9.04 17.08
N ALA A 59 14.07 7.81 17.07
CA ALA A 59 15.34 7.50 16.44
C ALA A 59 15.26 7.58 14.90
N ASP A 60 14.18 7.03 14.30
CA ASP A 60 14.00 7.07 12.84
C ASP A 60 13.80 8.52 12.33
N LEU A 61 13.02 9.33 13.05
CA LEU A 61 12.81 10.73 12.69
C LEU A 61 14.11 11.56 12.89
N ALA A 62 14.87 11.27 13.94
CA ALA A 62 16.15 11.92 14.20
C ALA A 62 17.16 11.67 13.07
N ASP A 63 17.23 10.43 12.60
CA ASP A 63 18.13 10.00 11.53
C ASP A 63 17.73 10.61 10.17
N GLN A 64 16.42 10.56 9.83
CA GLN A 64 15.93 11.01 8.53
C GLN A 64 15.88 12.54 8.36
N ALA A 65 15.52 13.28 9.42
CA ALA A 65 15.40 14.73 9.39
C ALA A 65 16.63 15.46 10.00
N GLU A 66 17.70 14.74 10.29
CA GLU A 66 18.92 15.27 10.92
C GLU A 66 18.61 16.12 12.16
N LEU A 67 17.77 15.58 13.06
CA LEU A 67 17.34 16.21 14.30
C LEU A 67 17.92 15.47 15.52
N GLY A 68 17.91 16.13 16.68
CA GLY A 68 18.21 15.43 17.93
C GLY A 68 17.04 14.53 18.36
N GLU A 69 17.33 13.36 18.92
CA GLU A 69 16.31 12.37 19.31
C GLU A 69 15.27 12.94 20.30
N ALA A 70 15.71 13.78 21.26
CA ALA A 70 14.82 14.44 22.21
C ALA A 70 13.90 15.48 21.53
N VAL A 71 14.36 16.12 20.46
CA VAL A 71 13.56 17.05 19.64
C VAL A 71 12.55 16.24 18.83
N SER A 72 12.99 15.19 18.18
CA SER A 72 12.15 14.27 17.41
C SER A 72 11.03 13.68 18.26
N ALA A 73 11.32 13.26 19.51
CA ALA A 73 10.31 12.75 20.43
C ALA A 73 9.23 13.80 20.78
N ARG A 74 9.60 15.07 20.93
CA ARG A 74 8.64 16.17 21.19
C ARG A 74 7.78 16.46 19.97
N ILE A 75 8.38 16.50 18.79
CA ILE A 75 7.68 16.70 17.52
C ILE A 75 6.67 15.59 17.28
N ILE A 76 7.07 14.33 17.44
CA ILE A 76 6.20 13.17 17.31
C ILE A 76 5.02 13.22 18.30
N ASN A 77 5.28 13.56 19.57
CA ASN A 77 4.22 13.70 20.56
C ASN A 77 3.26 14.85 20.25
N GLY A 78 3.77 15.96 19.69
CA GLY A 78 2.97 17.07 19.18
C GLY A 78 2.07 16.62 18.03
N ALA A 79 2.66 15.98 17.03
CA ALA A 79 1.95 15.46 15.87
C ALA A 79 0.86 14.44 16.25
N ARG A 80 1.15 13.54 17.20
CA ARG A 80 0.16 12.58 17.73
C ARG A 80 -1.05 13.25 18.37
N LYS A 81 -0.81 14.30 19.15
CA LYS A 81 -1.90 15.04 19.81
C LYS A 81 -2.73 15.82 18.79
N MET A 82 -2.10 16.51 17.85
CA MET A 82 -2.77 17.34 16.85
C MET A 82 -3.55 16.48 15.83
N ALA A 83 -2.95 15.39 15.37
CA ALA A 83 -3.60 14.47 14.44
C ALA A 83 -4.45 13.39 15.14
N SER A 84 -4.67 13.50 16.47
CA SER A 84 -5.43 12.51 17.27
C SER A 84 -4.94 11.07 17.09
N ILE A 85 -3.62 10.91 16.92
CA ILE A 85 -2.98 9.61 16.72
C ILE A 85 -2.72 8.93 18.06
N GLY A 86 -3.14 7.69 18.21
CA GLY A 86 -2.76 6.84 19.35
C GLY A 86 -3.86 6.64 20.40
N GLY A 87 -5.08 7.15 20.18
CA GLY A 87 -6.26 6.80 20.96
C GLY A 87 -6.94 5.52 20.47
N PHE A 88 -7.79 4.91 21.33
CA PHE A 88 -8.72 3.89 20.87
C PHE A 88 -9.87 4.57 20.09
N LEU A 89 -10.18 4.01 18.93
CA LEU A 89 -11.34 4.39 18.13
C LEU A 89 -12.40 3.32 18.30
N SER A 90 -13.68 3.72 18.25
CA SER A 90 -14.76 2.75 18.17
C SER A 90 -14.75 2.02 16.81
N GLY A 91 -15.39 0.85 16.75
CA GLY A 91 -15.56 0.17 15.46
C GLY A 91 -16.33 1.00 14.44
N MET A 92 -17.21 1.92 14.89
CA MET A 92 -17.94 2.84 14.02
C MET A 92 -17.00 3.91 13.44
N ASP A 93 -16.10 4.48 14.24
CA ASP A 93 -15.10 5.44 13.77
C ASP A 93 -14.16 4.81 12.73
N ILE A 94 -13.77 3.55 12.96
CA ILE A 94 -12.97 2.79 12.00
C ILE A 94 -13.75 2.55 10.70
N LEU A 95 -15.04 2.21 10.80
CA LEU A 95 -15.90 2.02 9.63
C LEU A 95 -16.03 3.31 8.81
N GLU A 96 -16.16 4.45 9.47
CA GLU A 96 -16.20 5.77 8.83
C GLU A 96 -14.89 6.08 8.11
N LYS A 97 -13.76 5.94 8.79
CA LYS A 97 -12.42 6.10 8.18
C LYS A 97 -12.18 5.16 6.99
N ARG A 98 -12.77 3.98 6.99
CA ARG A 98 -12.67 3.06 5.85
C ARG A 98 -13.45 3.50 4.61
N ARG A 99 -14.33 4.50 4.70
CA ARG A 99 -14.99 5.10 3.51
C ARG A 99 -14.01 5.81 2.58
N GLU A 100 -12.87 6.25 3.10
CA GLU A 100 -11.78 6.84 2.29
C GLU A 100 -11.03 5.80 1.45
N VAL A 101 -11.14 4.51 1.80
CA VAL A 101 -10.47 3.44 1.07
C VAL A 101 -11.13 3.27 -0.30
N LEU A 102 -10.35 3.53 -1.34
CA LEU A 102 -10.78 3.38 -2.72
C LEU A 102 -10.47 1.95 -3.21
N LYS A 103 -11.14 1.55 -4.28
CA LYS A 103 -10.95 0.24 -4.91
C LYS A 103 -10.59 0.40 -6.38
N LEU A 104 -9.40 -0.08 -6.73
CA LEU A 104 -8.89 -0.05 -8.09
C LEU A 104 -9.37 -1.30 -8.85
N THR A 105 -10.08 -1.10 -9.96
CA THR A 105 -10.53 -2.20 -10.82
C THR A 105 -9.36 -2.93 -11.48
N SER A 106 -9.45 -4.24 -11.57
CA SER A 106 -8.55 -5.06 -12.42
C SER A 106 -8.90 -4.97 -13.90
N GLY A 107 -10.13 -4.56 -14.22
CA GLY A 107 -10.71 -4.64 -15.54
C GLY A 107 -11.32 -6.00 -15.88
N CYS A 108 -11.27 -6.97 -14.95
CA CYS A 108 -11.96 -8.27 -15.03
C CYS A 108 -13.02 -8.31 -13.94
N GLN A 109 -14.26 -8.47 -14.31
CA GLN A 109 -15.38 -8.46 -13.35
C GLN A 109 -15.24 -9.59 -12.32
N SER A 110 -14.89 -10.78 -12.75
CA SER A 110 -14.73 -11.95 -11.85
C SER A 110 -13.64 -11.74 -10.79
N ILE A 111 -12.56 -11.01 -11.11
CA ILE A 111 -11.50 -10.69 -10.17
C ILE A 111 -11.94 -9.57 -9.23
N ASP A 112 -12.61 -8.57 -9.75
CA ASP A 112 -13.11 -7.46 -8.93
C ASP A 112 -14.16 -7.97 -7.94
N GLU A 113 -15.06 -8.88 -8.35
CA GLU A 113 -16.01 -9.56 -7.46
C GLU A 113 -15.30 -10.40 -6.39
N LEU A 114 -14.26 -11.16 -6.76
CA LEU A 114 -13.42 -11.93 -5.83
C LEU A 114 -12.78 -11.04 -4.75
N LEU A 115 -12.42 -9.80 -5.11
CA LEU A 115 -11.80 -8.81 -4.23
C LEU A 115 -12.81 -7.83 -3.61
N GLY A 116 -14.11 -8.12 -3.73
CA GLY A 116 -15.17 -7.29 -3.17
C GLY A 116 -15.23 -5.89 -3.78
N GLY A 117 -14.86 -5.76 -5.06
CA GLY A 117 -14.93 -4.53 -5.86
C GLY A 117 -13.60 -4.03 -6.41
N GLY A 118 -12.47 -4.72 -6.15
CA GLY A 118 -11.16 -4.38 -6.67
C GLY A 118 -10.05 -4.32 -5.62
N PHE A 119 -8.90 -3.82 -6.02
CA PHE A 119 -7.70 -3.70 -5.15
C PHE A 119 -7.83 -2.50 -4.22
N GLU A 120 -7.79 -2.74 -2.91
CA GLU A 120 -7.95 -1.68 -1.91
C GLU A 120 -6.71 -0.76 -1.85
N THR A 121 -6.95 0.55 -1.79
CA THR A 121 -5.93 1.51 -1.35
C THR A 121 -5.62 1.33 0.14
N LYS A 122 -4.61 2.02 0.65
CA LYS A 122 -4.13 1.88 2.04
C LYS A 122 -3.80 0.43 2.41
N SER A 123 -3.41 -0.40 1.41
CA SER A 123 -3.08 -1.80 1.62
C SER A 123 -1.95 -2.29 0.70
N ILE A 124 -1.28 -3.37 1.13
CA ILE A 124 -0.37 -4.12 0.28
C ILE A 124 -1.09 -5.38 -0.21
N THR A 125 -1.13 -5.56 -1.53
CA THR A 125 -1.59 -6.80 -2.16
C THR A 125 -0.40 -7.58 -2.72
N GLU A 126 -0.26 -8.84 -2.33
CA GLU A 126 0.73 -9.77 -2.88
C GLU A 126 0.14 -10.59 -4.02
N LEU A 127 0.74 -10.49 -5.22
CA LEU A 127 0.54 -11.44 -6.31
C LEU A 127 1.70 -12.43 -6.34
N TYR A 128 1.44 -13.70 -6.19
CA TYR A 128 2.49 -14.71 -6.26
C TYR A 128 2.11 -15.88 -7.18
N GLY A 129 3.11 -16.51 -7.77
CA GLY A 129 2.88 -17.61 -8.70
C GLY A 129 4.11 -17.91 -9.55
N GLU A 130 4.03 -18.97 -10.34
CA GLU A 130 5.09 -19.40 -11.22
C GLU A 130 5.43 -18.38 -12.31
N PHE A 131 6.54 -18.58 -12.98
CA PHE A 131 6.90 -17.79 -14.15
C PHE A 131 5.82 -17.92 -15.24
N GLY A 132 5.40 -16.75 -15.78
CA GLY A 132 4.36 -16.67 -16.81
C GLY A 132 2.93 -16.89 -16.29
N SER A 133 2.68 -16.86 -14.97
CA SER A 133 1.33 -16.93 -14.39
C SER A 133 0.52 -15.64 -14.58
N GLY A 134 1.16 -14.52 -14.97
CA GLY A 134 0.48 -13.27 -15.28
C GLY A 134 0.75 -12.12 -14.32
N LYS A 135 1.63 -12.27 -13.32
CA LYS A 135 1.95 -11.23 -12.32
C LYS A 135 2.27 -9.88 -12.97
N THR A 136 3.26 -9.83 -13.83
CA THR A 136 3.67 -8.62 -14.55
C THR A 136 2.56 -8.05 -15.44
N GLN A 137 1.72 -8.90 -16.05
CA GLN A 137 0.56 -8.43 -16.81
C GLN A 137 -0.48 -7.75 -15.93
N PHE A 138 -0.71 -8.29 -14.72
CA PHE A 138 -1.51 -7.62 -13.70
C PHE A 138 -0.91 -6.28 -13.31
N SER A 139 0.40 -6.24 -13.05
CA SER A 139 1.11 -5.01 -12.68
C SER A 139 0.94 -3.91 -13.73
N HIS A 140 1.09 -4.25 -15.02
CA HIS A 140 0.86 -3.31 -16.12
C HIS A 140 -0.61 -2.87 -16.21
N GLN A 141 -1.55 -3.81 -16.11
CA GLN A 141 -2.98 -3.48 -16.20
C GLN A 141 -3.42 -2.56 -15.06
N LEU A 142 -3.04 -2.86 -13.83
CA LEU A 142 -3.40 -2.03 -12.69
C LEU A 142 -2.72 -0.65 -12.75
N ALA A 143 -1.48 -0.57 -13.26
CA ALA A 143 -0.81 0.70 -13.49
C ALA A 143 -1.60 1.60 -14.48
N VAL A 144 -2.14 1.03 -15.55
CA VAL A 144 -3.01 1.75 -16.50
C VAL A 144 -4.35 2.10 -15.83
N ASN A 145 -4.97 1.14 -15.16
CA ASN A 145 -6.30 1.33 -14.56
C ASN A 145 -6.26 2.37 -13.42
N ALA A 146 -5.14 2.53 -12.70
CA ALA A 146 -4.99 3.57 -11.69
C ALA A 146 -5.17 4.98 -12.25
N MET A 147 -4.93 5.17 -13.54
CA MET A 147 -5.09 6.46 -14.23
C MET A 147 -6.47 6.67 -14.85
N LEU A 148 -7.38 5.69 -14.72
CA LEU A 148 -8.80 5.88 -15.04
C LEU A 148 -9.45 6.82 -14.02
N PRO A 149 -10.51 7.53 -14.42
CA PRO A 149 -11.33 8.31 -13.48
C PRO A 149 -11.90 7.45 -12.36
N LEU A 150 -12.11 8.05 -11.18
CA LEU A 150 -12.72 7.36 -10.01
C LEU A 150 -14.04 6.67 -10.36
N LYS A 151 -14.90 7.32 -11.16
CA LYS A 151 -16.19 6.75 -11.62
C LYS A 151 -16.07 5.49 -12.49
N GLU A 152 -14.89 5.24 -13.04
CA GLU A 152 -14.58 4.08 -13.88
C GLU A 152 -13.75 3.03 -13.13
N GLY A 153 -13.67 3.15 -11.81
CA GLY A 153 -12.92 2.24 -10.95
C GLY A 153 -11.40 2.50 -10.97
N GLY A 154 -10.96 3.66 -11.44
CA GLY A 154 -9.59 4.14 -11.32
C GLY A 154 -9.33 4.89 -10.02
N LEU A 155 -8.20 5.58 -9.96
CA LEU A 155 -7.77 6.38 -8.81
C LEU A 155 -7.40 7.82 -9.19
N SER A 156 -7.70 8.24 -10.44
CA SER A 156 -7.34 9.56 -10.96
C SER A 156 -8.49 10.53 -10.82
N ASP A 157 -8.16 11.75 -10.41
CA ASP A 157 -9.04 12.91 -10.49
C ASP A 157 -8.61 13.82 -11.66
N GLU A 158 -9.51 14.66 -12.15
CA GLU A 158 -9.21 15.63 -13.23
C GLU A 158 -8.24 16.71 -12.73
N ASP A 159 -8.45 17.19 -11.51
CA ASP A 159 -7.66 18.26 -10.89
C ASP A 159 -6.37 17.75 -10.26
N ASP A 160 -6.34 16.48 -9.86
CA ASP A 160 -5.19 15.84 -9.21
C ASP A 160 -4.93 14.43 -9.81
N PRO A 161 -4.29 14.37 -10.98
CA PRO A 161 -4.14 13.15 -11.72
C PRO A 161 -3.23 12.12 -11.04
N ALA A 162 -3.64 10.85 -11.10
CA ALA A 162 -2.89 9.75 -10.51
C ALA A 162 -1.54 9.53 -11.18
N HIS A 163 -0.50 9.30 -10.36
CA HIS A 163 0.82 8.84 -10.77
C HIS A 163 1.11 7.45 -10.23
N VAL A 164 1.82 6.66 -11.02
CA VAL A 164 2.22 5.28 -10.70
C VAL A 164 3.73 5.17 -10.65
N PHE A 165 4.25 4.53 -9.60
CA PHE A 165 5.68 4.20 -9.49
C PHE A 165 5.88 2.69 -9.65
N PHE A 166 6.79 2.32 -10.55
CA PHE A 166 7.09 0.93 -10.88
C PHE A 166 8.57 0.64 -10.58
N ILE A 167 8.83 -0.11 -9.52
CA ILE A 167 10.15 -0.58 -9.13
C ILE A 167 10.37 -1.95 -9.79
N ASP A 168 11.15 -1.98 -10.86
CA ASP A 168 11.43 -3.18 -11.65
C ASP A 168 12.76 -3.81 -11.23
N THR A 169 12.71 -5.02 -10.71
CA THR A 169 13.90 -5.78 -10.29
C THR A 169 14.32 -6.86 -11.30
N GLU A 170 13.46 -7.17 -12.27
CA GLU A 170 13.66 -8.27 -13.22
C GLU A 170 13.79 -7.81 -14.67
N ASP A 171 13.77 -6.50 -14.93
CA ASP A 171 13.82 -5.90 -16.27
C ASP A 171 12.63 -6.35 -17.15
N THR A 172 11.44 -6.36 -16.57
CA THR A 172 10.23 -6.89 -17.20
C THR A 172 9.22 -5.83 -17.61
N PHE A 173 9.42 -4.58 -17.23
CA PHE A 173 8.57 -3.47 -17.66
C PHE A 173 8.62 -3.30 -19.19
N ARG A 174 7.46 -3.16 -19.81
CA ARG A 174 7.33 -2.97 -21.27
C ARG A 174 6.41 -1.79 -21.56
N PRO A 175 6.96 -0.64 -21.96
CA PRO A 175 6.16 0.55 -22.27
C PRO A 175 5.18 0.30 -23.44
N GLU A 176 5.53 -0.57 -24.39
CA GLU A 176 4.64 -0.95 -25.47
C GLU A 176 3.37 -1.62 -24.95
N ARG A 177 3.51 -2.41 -23.88
CA ARG A 177 2.38 -3.08 -23.24
C ARG A 177 1.47 -2.09 -22.51
N ILE A 178 2.03 -1.11 -21.83
CA ILE A 178 1.28 0.00 -21.24
C ILE A 178 0.49 0.76 -22.30
N ARG A 179 1.11 1.07 -23.44
CA ARG A 179 0.44 1.75 -24.57
C ARG A 179 -0.75 0.97 -25.11
N GLN A 180 -0.60 -0.34 -25.32
CA GLN A 180 -1.69 -1.21 -25.80
C GLN A 180 -2.88 -1.18 -24.81
N MET A 181 -2.62 -1.41 -23.53
CA MET A 181 -3.65 -1.44 -22.50
C MET A 181 -4.31 -0.06 -22.31
N ALA A 182 -3.54 1.03 -22.37
CA ALA A 182 -4.06 2.39 -22.27
C ALA A 182 -5.01 2.72 -23.46
N ALA A 183 -4.59 2.40 -24.69
CA ALA A 183 -5.40 2.61 -25.88
C ALA A 183 -6.72 1.80 -25.81
N ALA A 184 -6.66 0.54 -25.35
CA ALA A 184 -7.85 -0.29 -25.16
C ALA A 184 -8.82 0.26 -24.13
N LYS A 185 -8.35 1.05 -23.15
CA LYS A 185 -9.16 1.75 -22.15
C LYS A 185 -9.59 3.15 -22.56
N GLY A 186 -9.26 3.60 -23.78
CA GLY A 186 -9.58 4.94 -24.27
C GLY A 186 -8.75 6.06 -23.65
N LEU A 187 -7.68 5.72 -22.93
CA LEU A 187 -6.73 6.69 -22.38
C LEU A 187 -5.71 7.10 -23.44
N ASN A 188 -5.17 8.33 -23.32
CA ASN A 188 -4.04 8.73 -24.13
C ASN A 188 -2.76 7.98 -23.69
N PRO A 189 -2.18 7.09 -24.53
CA PRO A 189 -1.04 6.26 -24.14
C PRO A 189 0.21 7.04 -23.76
N ASP A 190 0.44 8.20 -24.34
CA ASP A 190 1.62 9.02 -24.04
C ASP A 190 1.48 9.67 -22.67
N VAL A 191 0.30 10.18 -22.33
CA VAL A 191 0.01 10.72 -20.98
C VAL A 191 0.12 9.65 -19.92
N VAL A 192 -0.36 8.41 -20.19
CA VAL A 192 -0.22 7.29 -19.26
C VAL A 192 1.26 6.96 -19.03
N LEU A 193 2.08 6.94 -20.07
CA LEU A 193 3.52 6.70 -19.94
C LEU A 193 4.24 7.81 -19.19
N GLU A 194 3.89 9.07 -19.39
CA GLU A 194 4.47 10.21 -18.68
C GLU A 194 4.20 10.15 -17.16
N ARG A 195 3.04 9.60 -16.75
CA ARG A 195 2.65 9.44 -15.35
C ARG A 195 3.07 8.10 -14.74
N CYS A 196 3.65 7.21 -15.55
CA CYS A 196 4.17 5.93 -15.07
C CYS A 196 5.69 6.04 -14.86
N HIS A 197 6.12 6.32 -13.64
CA HIS A 197 7.52 6.48 -13.27
C HIS A 197 8.15 5.11 -13.03
N VAL A 198 9.13 4.76 -13.82
CA VAL A 198 9.77 3.43 -13.80
C VAL A 198 11.22 3.54 -13.40
N ALA A 199 11.62 2.76 -12.41
CA ALA A 199 13.02 2.65 -12.00
C ALA A 199 13.44 1.19 -11.91
N ARG A 200 14.59 0.87 -12.53
CA ARG A 200 15.21 -0.43 -12.39
C ARG A 200 16.02 -0.50 -11.12
N ALA A 201 15.70 -1.45 -10.24
CA ALA A 201 16.50 -1.75 -9.07
C ALA A 201 17.62 -2.72 -9.44
N TYR A 202 18.86 -2.44 -9.01
CA TYR A 202 20.02 -3.27 -9.31
C TYR A 202 20.43 -4.21 -8.17
N ASN A 203 20.00 -3.89 -6.95
CA ASN A 203 20.25 -4.68 -5.75
C ASN A 203 19.22 -4.31 -4.66
N SER A 204 19.24 -5.04 -3.55
CA SER A 204 18.27 -4.81 -2.45
C SER A 204 18.39 -3.43 -1.81
N ALA A 205 19.61 -2.89 -1.68
CA ALA A 205 19.81 -1.55 -1.13
C ALA A 205 19.24 -0.48 -2.07
N HIS A 206 19.47 -0.60 -3.37
CA HIS A 206 18.89 0.29 -4.37
C HIS A 206 17.35 0.18 -4.42
N GLN A 207 16.82 -1.05 -4.31
CA GLN A 207 15.36 -1.25 -4.23
C GLN A 207 14.75 -0.50 -3.03
N MET A 208 15.40 -0.50 -1.87
CA MET A 208 14.95 0.26 -0.71
C MET A 208 15.10 1.76 -0.93
N LEU A 209 16.21 2.22 -1.50
CA LEU A 209 16.43 3.64 -1.82
C LEU A 209 15.34 4.19 -2.77
N LEU A 210 14.90 3.40 -3.74
CA LEU A 210 13.83 3.82 -4.65
C LEU A 210 12.50 4.07 -3.94
N VAL A 211 12.23 3.42 -2.81
CA VAL A 211 11.05 3.73 -1.98
C VAL A 211 11.19 5.11 -1.32
N ASP A 212 12.40 5.48 -0.89
CA ASP A 212 12.66 6.83 -0.36
C ASP A 212 12.48 7.91 -1.46
N GLU A 213 12.84 7.60 -2.71
CA GLU A 213 12.60 8.50 -3.84
C GLU A 213 11.09 8.65 -4.15
N VAL A 214 10.30 7.56 -4.04
CA VAL A 214 8.82 7.66 -4.12
C VAL A 214 8.28 8.58 -3.04
N LYS A 215 8.78 8.46 -1.80
CA LYS A 215 8.37 9.30 -0.68
C LYS A 215 8.63 10.78 -0.94
N LYS A 216 9.79 11.12 -1.50
CA LYS A 216 10.11 12.50 -1.87
C LYS A 216 9.22 13.01 -3.01
N ALA A 217 8.96 12.18 -4.01
CA ALA A 217 8.10 12.56 -5.13
C ALA A 217 6.65 12.80 -4.70
N ALA A 218 6.17 12.06 -3.70
CA ALA A 218 4.80 12.16 -3.20
C ALA A 218 4.45 13.51 -2.55
N SER A 219 5.46 14.33 -2.20
CA SER A 219 5.22 15.71 -1.75
C SER A 219 4.86 16.69 -2.88
N GLY A 220 5.00 16.30 -4.13
CA GLY A 220 4.73 17.16 -5.29
C GLY A 220 3.77 16.59 -6.31
N ILE A 221 3.44 15.29 -6.22
CA ILE A 221 2.55 14.61 -7.18
C ILE A 221 1.67 13.58 -6.47
N ASN A 222 0.49 13.32 -7.03
CA ASN A 222 -0.51 12.41 -6.47
C ASN A 222 -0.14 10.94 -6.74
N VAL A 223 0.61 10.32 -5.83
CA VAL A 223 1.01 8.90 -5.92
C VAL A 223 -0.16 8.00 -5.55
N LYS A 224 -0.73 7.29 -6.51
CA LYS A 224 -1.88 6.40 -6.30
C LYS A 224 -1.59 4.92 -6.41
N MET A 225 -0.45 4.56 -7.02
CA MET A 225 -0.05 3.17 -7.08
C MET A 225 1.47 3.02 -7.03
N ILE A 226 1.93 2.02 -6.27
CA ILE A 226 3.33 1.60 -6.22
C ILE A 226 3.38 0.11 -6.55
N VAL A 227 4.18 -0.25 -7.53
CA VAL A 227 4.43 -1.63 -7.95
C VAL A 227 5.87 -2.01 -7.63
N VAL A 228 6.08 -3.19 -7.04
CA VAL A 228 7.41 -3.78 -6.88
C VAL A 228 7.42 -5.17 -7.53
N ASP A 229 8.02 -5.29 -8.70
CA ASP A 229 8.09 -6.55 -9.45
C ASP A 229 9.58 -6.96 -9.70
N SER A 230 10.12 -7.90 -8.93
CA SER A 230 9.54 -8.63 -7.81
C SER A 230 10.18 -8.19 -6.46
N VAL A 231 9.39 -8.21 -5.39
CA VAL A 231 9.83 -7.74 -4.08
C VAL A 231 10.98 -8.53 -3.47
N ILE A 232 11.11 -9.82 -3.83
CA ILE A 232 12.04 -10.75 -3.17
C ILE A 232 13.32 -11.03 -3.96
N SER A 233 13.38 -10.72 -5.24
CA SER A 233 14.42 -11.15 -6.17
C SER A 233 15.83 -10.83 -5.66
N HIS A 234 16.12 -9.56 -5.41
CA HIS A 234 17.42 -9.10 -4.92
C HIS A 234 17.72 -9.59 -3.50
N PHE A 235 16.76 -9.54 -2.60
CA PHE A 235 16.94 -10.04 -1.22
C PHE A 235 17.29 -11.52 -1.19
N ARG A 236 16.78 -12.32 -2.13
CA ARG A 236 17.09 -13.73 -2.22
C ARG A 236 18.48 -13.96 -2.82
N ALA A 237 18.88 -13.18 -3.80
CA ALA A 237 20.17 -13.30 -4.48
C ALA A 237 21.34 -12.88 -3.58
N GLU A 238 21.17 -11.83 -2.79
CA GLU A 238 22.25 -11.27 -1.97
C GLU A 238 22.41 -11.95 -0.61
N PHE A 239 21.30 -12.34 0.04
CA PHE A 239 21.32 -12.92 1.38
C PHE A 239 21.18 -14.44 1.29
N VAL A 240 22.27 -15.11 0.89
CA VAL A 240 22.33 -16.56 0.70
C VAL A 240 22.79 -17.27 1.99
N GLY A 241 22.22 -18.45 2.24
CA GLY A 241 22.56 -19.30 3.37
C GLY A 241 21.80 -18.97 4.67
N ARG A 242 21.83 -19.96 5.60
CA ARG A 242 21.05 -19.89 6.86
C ARG A 242 21.50 -18.75 7.77
N GLY A 243 22.78 -18.43 7.79
CA GLY A 243 23.34 -17.35 8.63
C GLY A 243 22.89 -15.95 8.23
N MET A 244 22.50 -15.75 6.96
CA MET A 244 22.03 -14.46 6.46
C MET A 244 20.51 -14.29 6.53
N LEU A 245 19.78 -15.32 6.95
CA LEU A 245 18.33 -15.32 6.94
C LEU A 245 17.74 -14.20 7.81
N ALA A 246 18.25 -14.00 9.01
CA ALA A 246 17.77 -12.97 9.93
C ALA A 246 17.95 -11.55 9.34
N ASN A 247 19.13 -11.26 8.79
CA ASN A 247 19.42 -9.96 8.16
C ASN A 247 18.51 -9.71 6.94
N ARG A 248 18.34 -10.73 6.07
CA ARG A 248 17.39 -10.65 4.95
C ARG A 248 15.99 -10.32 5.43
N GLN A 249 15.51 -11.01 6.46
CA GLN A 249 14.17 -10.82 7.00
C GLN A 249 14.00 -9.43 7.60
N GLN A 250 14.99 -8.93 8.33
CA GLN A 250 14.96 -7.60 8.92
C GLN A 250 14.86 -6.51 7.86
N LYS A 251 15.72 -6.55 6.83
CA LYS A 251 15.69 -5.57 5.72
C LYS A 251 14.39 -5.64 4.92
N LEU A 252 13.91 -6.85 4.62
CA LEU A 252 12.66 -7.04 3.90
C LEU A 252 11.46 -6.51 4.71
N ASN A 253 11.45 -6.73 6.02
CA ASN A 253 10.40 -6.21 6.90
C ASN A 253 10.40 -4.67 6.94
N ARG A 254 11.58 -4.04 7.02
CA ARG A 254 11.73 -2.60 6.92
C ARG A 254 11.17 -2.09 5.58
N HIS A 255 11.57 -2.67 4.47
CA HIS A 255 11.10 -2.30 3.13
C HIS A 255 9.57 -2.38 2.99
N LEU A 256 8.96 -3.47 3.49
CA LEU A 256 7.50 -3.63 3.47
C LEU A 256 6.78 -2.62 4.38
N LYS A 257 7.38 -2.29 5.54
CA LYS A 257 6.85 -1.26 6.44
C LYS A 257 6.84 0.12 5.77
N GLU A 258 7.91 0.48 5.09
CA GLU A 258 8.02 1.74 4.34
C GLU A 258 6.98 1.81 3.20
N LEU A 259 6.82 0.73 2.44
CA LEU A 259 5.78 0.62 1.41
C LEU A 259 4.35 0.75 2.01
N LYS A 260 4.10 0.13 3.16
CA LYS A 260 2.80 0.25 3.84
C LYS A 260 2.54 1.67 4.30
N GLN A 261 3.55 2.35 4.86
CA GLN A 261 3.43 3.75 5.25
C GLN A 261 3.10 4.66 4.07
N LEU A 262 3.78 4.49 2.93
CA LEU A 262 3.45 5.21 1.70
C LEU A 262 2.02 4.95 1.21
N SER A 263 1.58 3.70 1.31
CA SER A 263 0.21 3.31 0.98
C SER A 263 -0.83 4.04 1.84
N ASP A 264 -0.57 4.17 3.15
CA ASP A 264 -1.48 4.81 4.10
C ASP A 264 -1.55 6.33 3.89
N VAL A 265 -0.39 6.98 3.79
CA VAL A 265 -0.28 8.44 3.66
C VAL A 265 -0.87 8.93 2.33
N ASN A 266 -0.60 8.24 1.23
CA ASN A 266 -1.02 8.68 -0.11
C ASN A 266 -2.37 8.11 -0.55
N ASN A 267 -3.05 7.36 0.30
CA ASN A 267 -4.24 6.60 -0.09
C ASN A 267 -4.00 5.83 -1.40
N ALA A 268 -2.89 5.09 -1.45
CA ALA A 268 -2.39 4.41 -2.64
C ALA A 268 -2.54 2.88 -2.55
N VAL A 269 -2.61 2.22 -3.70
CA VAL A 269 -2.48 0.77 -3.83
C VAL A 269 -1.01 0.40 -3.88
N VAL A 270 -0.57 -0.53 -3.04
CA VAL A 270 0.75 -1.15 -3.17
C VAL A 270 0.59 -2.58 -3.68
N LEU A 271 1.18 -2.86 -4.83
CA LEU A 271 1.21 -4.18 -5.44
C LEU A 271 2.63 -4.74 -5.38
N ILE A 272 2.79 -5.90 -4.77
CA ILE A 272 4.06 -6.61 -4.77
C ILE A 272 3.94 -7.93 -5.51
N CYS A 273 4.83 -8.17 -6.47
CA CYS A 273 4.96 -9.45 -7.14
C CYS A 273 5.97 -10.34 -6.40
N ASN A 274 5.61 -11.61 -6.22
CA ASN A 274 6.45 -12.58 -5.53
C ASN A 274 6.56 -13.89 -6.32
N GLN A 275 7.67 -14.58 -6.12
CA GLN A 275 7.95 -15.87 -6.73
C GLN A 275 7.45 -17.00 -5.83
N VAL A 276 7.34 -18.19 -6.40
CA VAL A 276 7.05 -19.43 -5.66
C VAL A 276 8.24 -20.37 -5.65
N MET A 277 8.28 -21.22 -4.65
CA MET A 277 9.19 -22.36 -4.54
C MET A 277 8.40 -23.65 -4.48
N SER A 278 8.87 -24.67 -5.18
CA SER A 278 8.36 -26.03 -5.03
C SER A 278 8.80 -26.60 -3.67
N LYS A 279 7.86 -27.22 -2.96
CA LYS A 279 8.16 -28.10 -1.81
C LYS A 279 8.08 -29.53 -2.31
N PRO A 280 9.23 -30.19 -2.59
CA PRO A 280 9.24 -31.56 -3.10
C PRO A 280 8.65 -32.58 -2.10
N ASP A 281 8.62 -32.24 -0.82
CA ASP A 281 8.13 -33.11 0.27
C ASP A 281 6.63 -32.97 0.57
N ALA A 282 5.88 -32.16 -0.20
CA ALA A 282 4.44 -32.04 -0.02
C ALA A 282 3.73 -33.27 -0.60
N MET A 283 3.42 -34.24 0.24
CA MET A 283 2.67 -35.43 -0.18
C MET A 283 1.19 -35.17 -0.50
N TRP A 284 0.64 -34.05 -0.04
CA TRP A 284 -0.77 -33.66 -0.22
C TRP A 284 -0.89 -32.13 -0.37
N GLY A 285 -1.79 -31.66 -1.25
CA GLY A 285 -2.04 -30.23 -1.49
C GLY A 285 -1.18 -29.60 -2.56
N ASP A 286 -1.26 -28.26 -2.70
CA ASP A 286 -0.44 -27.49 -3.65
C ASP A 286 1.00 -27.44 -3.15
N PRO A 287 1.98 -28.01 -3.90
CA PRO A 287 3.39 -28.01 -3.51
C PRO A 287 4.05 -26.63 -3.60
N THR A 288 3.34 -25.62 -4.09
CA THR A 288 3.86 -24.27 -4.30
C THR A 288 3.67 -23.39 -3.08
N LYS A 289 4.76 -22.80 -2.59
CA LYS A 289 4.75 -21.82 -1.51
C LYS A 289 5.38 -20.51 -1.97
N ALA A 290 4.77 -19.39 -1.60
CA ALA A 290 5.35 -18.06 -1.80
C ALA A 290 6.72 -17.95 -1.12
N VAL A 291 7.70 -17.34 -1.80
CA VAL A 291 9.03 -17.06 -1.27
C VAL A 291 8.94 -15.90 -0.27
N GLY A 292 9.88 -15.83 0.69
CA GLY A 292 9.92 -14.75 1.68
C GLY A 292 9.29 -15.10 3.04
N GLY A 293 8.54 -16.21 3.10
CA GLY A 293 8.01 -16.75 4.38
C GLY A 293 6.95 -15.85 5.00
N HIS A 294 6.92 -15.86 6.34
CA HIS A 294 5.87 -15.16 7.10
C HIS A 294 5.92 -13.63 6.98
N ILE A 295 7.07 -13.02 6.69
CA ILE A 295 7.20 -11.55 6.65
C ILE A 295 6.33 -10.95 5.55
N ILE A 296 6.42 -11.45 4.32
CA ILE A 296 5.59 -10.95 3.22
C ILE A 296 4.12 -11.27 3.48
N SER A 297 3.83 -12.50 3.95
CA SER A 297 2.43 -12.89 4.22
C SER A 297 1.76 -12.07 5.32
N HIS A 298 2.50 -11.61 6.33
CA HIS A 298 1.93 -10.77 7.38
C HIS A 298 1.85 -9.28 7.00
N ALA A 299 2.71 -8.83 6.09
CA ALA A 299 2.68 -7.45 5.62
C ALA A 299 1.58 -7.22 4.57
N SER A 300 1.18 -8.27 3.85
CA SER A 300 0.18 -8.18 2.78
C SER A 300 -1.22 -8.38 3.34
N ALA A 301 -2.11 -7.41 3.11
CA ALA A 301 -3.52 -7.52 3.50
C ALA A 301 -4.26 -8.53 2.60
N PHE A 302 -3.95 -8.53 1.30
CA PHE A 302 -4.53 -9.45 0.34
C PHE A 302 -3.44 -10.28 -0.31
N ARG A 303 -3.67 -11.59 -0.46
CA ARG A 303 -2.74 -12.52 -1.06
C ARG A 303 -3.41 -13.33 -2.15
N ILE A 304 -2.93 -13.18 -3.38
CA ILE A 304 -3.53 -13.76 -4.57
C ILE A 304 -2.52 -14.70 -5.23
N TYR A 305 -2.86 -15.97 -5.29
CA TYR A 305 -2.10 -16.97 -6.01
C TYR A 305 -2.53 -17.04 -7.47
N LEU A 306 -1.58 -16.82 -8.37
CA LEU A 306 -1.81 -16.90 -9.81
C LEU A 306 -1.23 -18.18 -10.38
N ARG A 307 -2.03 -18.93 -11.12
CA ARG A 307 -1.61 -20.16 -11.82
C ARG A 307 -2.13 -20.22 -13.25
N LYS A 308 -1.42 -20.93 -14.10
CA LYS A 308 -1.87 -21.25 -15.46
C LYS A 308 -3.00 -22.25 -15.43
N ALA A 309 -3.95 -22.12 -16.34
CA ALA A 309 -5.04 -23.06 -16.57
C ALA A 309 -5.04 -23.55 -18.02
N LYS A 310 -5.97 -24.44 -18.34
CA LYS A 310 -6.14 -24.97 -19.70
C LYS A 310 -6.57 -23.86 -20.68
N ALA A 311 -6.28 -24.05 -21.96
CA ALA A 311 -6.67 -23.16 -23.04
C ALA A 311 -6.17 -21.70 -22.91
N GLY A 312 -4.95 -21.51 -22.38
CA GLY A 312 -4.35 -20.18 -22.24
C GLY A 312 -4.92 -19.32 -21.10
N ARG A 313 -5.96 -19.79 -20.42
CA ARG A 313 -6.56 -19.11 -19.26
C ARG A 313 -5.64 -19.15 -18.05
N ARG A 314 -5.96 -18.34 -17.06
CA ARG A 314 -5.29 -18.26 -15.78
C ARG A 314 -6.33 -18.27 -14.67
N ILE A 315 -5.90 -18.61 -13.47
CA ILE A 315 -6.72 -18.61 -12.27
C ILE A 315 -6.04 -17.71 -11.25
N ALA A 316 -6.81 -16.79 -10.70
CA ALA A 316 -6.49 -16.00 -9.53
C ALA A 316 -7.23 -16.60 -8.34
N ARG A 317 -6.48 -17.05 -7.31
CA ARG A 317 -7.06 -17.55 -6.07
C ARG A 317 -6.75 -16.57 -4.95
N LEU A 318 -7.77 -16.04 -4.30
CA LEU A 318 -7.63 -15.31 -3.05
C LEU A 318 -7.34 -16.32 -1.94
N VAL A 319 -6.15 -16.25 -1.40
CA VAL A 319 -5.64 -17.21 -0.39
C VAL A 319 -5.74 -16.65 1.01
N ASP A 320 -5.67 -15.32 1.13
CA ASP A 320 -5.73 -14.63 2.42
C ASP A 320 -6.28 -13.22 2.23
N SER A 321 -7.16 -12.81 3.12
CA SER A 321 -7.70 -11.45 3.20
C SER A 321 -8.29 -11.20 4.60
N PRO A 322 -8.37 -9.94 5.04
CA PRO A 322 -8.91 -9.62 6.36
C PRO A 322 -10.43 -9.79 6.48
N ASN A 323 -11.16 -9.79 5.37
CA ASN A 323 -12.62 -9.71 5.39
C ASN A 323 -13.35 -10.48 4.27
N LEU A 324 -12.63 -11.08 3.33
CA LEU A 324 -13.22 -11.81 2.20
C LEU A 324 -12.95 -13.31 2.35
N PRO A 325 -13.89 -14.19 1.95
CA PRO A 325 -13.66 -15.62 1.92
C PRO A 325 -12.64 -15.98 0.83
N GLU A 326 -11.96 -17.12 0.99
CA GLU A 326 -11.18 -17.71 -0.09
C GLU A 326 -12.07 -17.99 -1.31
N GLY A 327 -11.52 -17.80 -2.49
CA GLY A 327 -12.22 -18.01 -3.74
C GLY A 327 -11.28 -18.03 -4.94
N GLU A 328 -11.81 -18.37 -6.10
CA GLU A 328 -11.06 -18.38 -7.36
C GLU A 328 -11.82 -17.63 -8.45
N ALA A 329 -11.09 -16.88 -9.27
CA ALA A 329 -11.57 -16.25 -10.49
C ALA A 329 -10.74 -16.72 -11.69
N VAL A 330 -11.37 -16.91 -12.84
CA VAL A 330 -10.70 -17.29 -14.08
C VAL A 330 -10.56 -16.05 -14.94
N PHE A 331 -9.39 -15.83 -15.52
CA PHE A 331 -9.12 -14.70 -16.39
C PHE A 331 -8.22 -15.10 -17.57
N SER A 332 -8.20 -14.24 -18.56
CA SER A 332 -7.34 -14.37 -19.74
C SER A 332 -6.45 -13.14 -19.88
N VAL A 333 -5.33 -13.29 -20.56
CA VAL A 333 -4.45 -12.18 -20.97
C VAL A 333 -4.52 -12.10 -22.48
N ILE A 334 -5.04 -11.00 -22.96
CA ILE A 334 -5.22 -10.70 -24.39
C ILE A 334 -4.44 -9.43 -24.75
N GLU A 335 -4.51 -9.00 -25.98
CA GLU A 335 -3.83 -7.79 -26.47
C GLU A 335 -4.33 -6.55 -25.73
N ASP A 336 -5.62 -6.44 -25.47
CA ASP A 336 -6.25 -5.30 -24.78
C ASP A 336 -6.01 -5.29 -23.28
N GLY A 337 -5.44 -6.34 -22.71
CA GLY A 337 -5.16 -6.45 -21.27
C GLY A 337 -5.66 -7.73 -20.65
N LEU A 338 -6.20 -7.60 -19.41
CA LEU A 338 -6.85 -8.67 -18.69
C LEU A 338 -8.34 -8.69 -19.00
N THR A 339 -8.92 -9.88 -19.10
CA THR A 339 -10.36 -10.07 -19.36
C THR A 339 -10.86 -11.35 -18.70
N ASP A 340 -12.15 -11.44 -18.46
CA ASP A 340 -12.84 -12.64 -17.99
C ASP A 340 -12.80 -13.80 -19.00
#